data_8a70b68a05b88ca3d36da4861705bd25
#
_entry.id   8a70b68a05b88ca3d36da4861705bd25
#
_cell.length_a   1.000
_cell.length_b   1.000
_cell.length_c   1.000
_cell.angle_alpha   90.00
_cell.angle_beta   90.00
_cell.angle_gamma   90.00
#
_symmetry.space_group_name_H-M   'P 1'
#
loop_
_entity.id
_entity.type
_entity.pdbx_description
1 polymer ?
#
loop_
_entity_poly.entity_id
_entity_poly.type
_entity_poly.pdbx_seq_one_letter_code
_entity_poly.pdbx_strand_id
1 'polypeptide(L)'
;MKRSSTIFLQVVIVLIGLGALALLLWEPHIEGRNAHSTLVQTYFHDPFLAYAYIASIAFFVVLYQTFKVLGYVRQDKVFSQEVVRALRTIKVCAIAIIGFVAGAEIFITLSNSDDRSGGVFMGVLITFGAVVIATAAAMFERILENAVAVKSENDLTV
;
A
#
# COMPACT_ATOMS: atom_id res chain seq x y z
N MET A 1 -2.04 14.21 -19.58
CA MET A 1 -1.81 12.77 -19.88
C MET A 1 -2.94 12.25 -20.78
N LYS A 2 -2.64 11.31 -21.69
CA LYS A 2 -3.71 10.72 -22.53
C LYS A 2 -4.67 9.93 -21.63
N ARG A 3 -5.96 10.16 -21.77
CA ARG A 3 -7.04 9.50 -21.02
C ARG A 3 -6.89 7.96 -20.98
N SER A 4 -6.40 7.39 -22.07
CA SER A 4 -6.11 5.96 -22.22
C SER A 4 -5.04 5.46 -21.24
N SER A 5 -3.93 6.20 -21.04
CA SER A 5 -2.86 5.80 -20.12
C SER A 5 -3.31 5.77 -18.65
N THR A 6 -4.18 6.71 -18.27
CA THR A 6 -4.72 6.75 -16.91
C THR A 6 -5.67 5.58 -16.63
N ILE A 7 -6.52 5.22 -17.61
CA ILE A 7 -7.41 4.06 -17.51
C ILE A 7 -6.57 2.77 -17.41
N PHE A 8 -5.55 2.63 -18.23
CA PHE A 8 -4.65 1.48 -18.16
C PHE A 8 -4.03 1.31 -16.77
N LEU A 9 -3.49 2.40 -16.20
CA LEU A 9 -2.93 2.37 -14.84
C LEU A 9 -3.98 2.02 -13.77
N GLN A 10 -5.21 2.52 -13.90
CA GLN A 10 -6.30 2.17 -13.00
C GLN A 10 -6.63 0.67 -13.06
N VAL A 11 -6.66 0.08 -14.27
CA VAL A 11 -6.85 -1.37 -14.44
C VAL A 11 -5.71 -2.16 -13.79
N VAL A 12 -4.47 -1.73 -13.99
CA VAL A 12 -3.30 -2.38 -13.36
C VAL A 12 -3.40 -2.35 -11.84
N ILE A 13 -3.81 -1.22 -11.22
CA ILE A 13 -4.00 -1.13 -9.77
C ILE A 13 -5.08 -2.11 -9.29
N VAL A 14 -6.19 -2.22 -10.00
CA VAL A 14 -7.26 -3.18 -9.66
C VAL A 14 -6.74 -4.61 -9.76
N LEU A 15 -5.99 -4.94 -10.81
CA LEU A 15 -5.40 -6.28 -10.96
C LEU A 15 -4.39 -6.60 -9.85
N ILE A 16 -3.56 -5.63 -9.45
CA ILE A 16 -2.64 -5.79 -8.32
C ILE A 16 -3.44 -6.05 -7.03
N GLY A 17 -4.51 -5.29 -6.79
CA GLY A 17 -5.37 -5.47 -5.63
C GLY A 17 -6.04 -6.84 -5.58
N LEU A 18 -6.59 -7.28 -6.70
CA LEU A 18 -7.21 -8.62 -6.82
C LEU A 18 -6.18 -9.73 -6.67
N GLY A 19 -5.00 -9.60 -7.26
CA GLY A 19 -3.90 -10.56 -7.11
C GLY A 19 -3.42 -10.66 -5.67
N ALA A 20 -3.21 -9.53 -5.00
CA ALA A 20 -2.82 -9.49 -3.59
C ALA A 20 -3.90 -10.10 -2.68
N LEU A 21 -5.18 -9.80 -2.94
CA LEU A 21 -6.29 -10.40 -2.20
C LEU A 21 -6.35 -11.91 -2.40
N ALA A 22 -6.19 -12.37 -3.63
CA ALA A 22 -6.16 -13.80 -3.94
C ALA A 22 -5.01 -14.52 -3.23
N LEU A 23 -3.81 -13.93 -3.21
CA LEU A 23 -2.66 -14.47 -2.48
C LEU A 23 -2.92 -14.53 -0.98
N LEU A 24 -3.42 -13.44 -0.38
CA LEU A 24 -3.74 -13.38 1.05
C LEU A 24 -4.76 -14.43 1.51
N LEU A 25 -5.73 -14.76 0.64
CA LEU A 25 -6.78 -15.72 0.98
C LEU A 25 -6.38 -17.16 0.64
N TRP A 26 -5.55 -17.38 -0.37
CA TRP A 26 -5.23 -18.72 -0.86
C TRP A 26 -3.94 -19.29 -0.26
N GLU A 27 -2.90 -18.47 -0.16
CA GLU A 27 -1.58 -18.93 0.28
C GLU A 27 -1.60 -19.68 1.62
N PRO A 28 -2.34 -19.26 2.66
CA PRO A 28 -2.40 -19.98 3.93
C PRO A 28 -2.93 -21.42 3.83
N HIS A 29 -3.62 -21.76 2.74
CA HIS A 29 -4.22 -23.09 2.51
C HIS A 29 -3.33 -24.01 1.68
N ILE A 30 -2.28 -23.48 1.03
CA ILE A 30 -1.41 -24.28 0.15
C ILE A 30 -0.21 -24.83 0.89
N GLU A 31 0.46 -23.98 1.67
CA GLU A 31 1.72 -24.31 2.33
C GLU A 31 1.75 -23.85 3.79
N GLY A 32 2.62 -24.48 4.57
CA GLY A 32 2.91 -24.09 5.93
C GLY A 32 1.99 -24.68 6.99
N ARG A 33 1.96 -24.06 8.16
CA ARG A 33 1.28 -24.53 9.38
C ARG A 33 -0.22 -24.74 9.17
N ASN A 34 -0.84 -23.98 8.30
CA ASN A 34 -2.29 -23.92 8.13
C ASN A 34 -2.82 -24.76 6.96
N ALA A 35 -1.96 -25.43 6.19
CA ALA A 35 -2.36 -26.20 5.00
C ALA A 35 -3.42 -27.30 5.26
N HIS A 36 -3.47 -27.83 6.51
CA HIS A 36 -4.43 -28.86 6.93
C HIS A 36 -5.41 -28.39 8.00
N SER A 37 -5.43 -27.07 8.28
CA SER A 37 -6.27 -26.48 9.30
C SER A 37 -7.67 -26.15 8.79
N THR A 38 -8.68 -26.11 9.67
CA THR A 38 -10.00 -25.61 9.32
C THR A 38 -9.98 -24.10 9.12
N LEU A 39 -10.92 -23.54 8.36
CA LEU A 39 -11.02 -22.11 8.12
C LEU A 39 -10.99 -21.29 9.42
N VAL A 40 -11.67 -21.74 10.46
CA VAL A 40 -11.69 -21.07 11.76
C VAL A 40 -10.31 -21.09 12.42
N GLN A 41 -9.60 -22.21 12.37
CA GLN A 41 -8.24 -22.32 12.92
C GLN A 41 -7.25 -21.44 12.16
N THR A 42 -7.33 -21.42 10.83
CA THR A 42 -6.45 -20.62 9.98
C THR A 42 -6.61 -19.12 10.28
N TYR A 43 -7.84 -18.62 10.31
CA TYR A 43 -8.07 -17.17 10.39
C TYR A 43 -8.12 -16.61 11.82
N PHE A 44 -8.42 -17.43 12.84
CA PHE A 44 -8.61 -16.95 14.21
C PHE A 44 -7.58 -17.47 15.22
N HIS A 45 -6.82 -18.50 14.90
CA HIS A 45 -5.83 -19.07 15.84
C HIS A 45 -4.38 -18.83 15.44
N ASP A 46 -4.11 -18.29 14.23
CA ASP A 46 -2.76 -17.90 13.83
C ASP A 46 -2.54 -16.40 14.05
N PRO A 47 -1.82 -16.00 15.10
CA PRO A 47 -1.58 -14.59 15.41
C PRO A 47 -0.72 -13.89 14.36
N PHE A 48 0.17 -14.62 13.65
CA PHE A 48 0.97 -14.05 12.59
C PHE A 48 0.13 -13.74 11.35
N LEU A 49 -0.80 -14.62 10.99
CA LEU A 49 -1.72 -14.39 9.89
C LEU A 49 -2.67 -13.23 10.18
N ALA A 50 -3.21 -13.15 11.41
CA ALA A 50 -4.02 -12.02 11.84
C ALA A 50 -3.24 -10.69 11.75
N TYR A 51 -1.97 -10.68 12.15
CA TYR A 51 -1.08 -9.54 12.00
C TYR A 51 -0.88 -9.14 10.52
N ALA A 52 -0.64 -10.11 9.64
CA ALA A 52 -0.48 -9.88 8.20
C ALA A 52 -1.76 -9.28 7.58
N TYR A 53 -2.95 -9.73 7.98
CA TYR A 53 -4.22 -9.13 7.52
C TYR A 53 -4.38 -7.69 7.98
N ILE A 54 -4.05 -7.35 9.23
CA ILE A 54 -4.09 -5.96 9.72
C ILE A 54 -3.10 -5.10 8.93
N ALA A 55 -1.88 -5.58 8.71
CA ALA A 55 -0.86 -4.89 7.93
C ALA A 55 -1.31 -4.67 6.46
N SER A 56 -2.00 -5.64 5.87
CA SER A 56 -2.50 -5.55 4.49
C SER A 56 -3.52 -4.44 4.28
N ILE A 57 -4.25 -4.02 5.31
CA ILE A 57 -5.20 -2.90 5.22
C ILE A 57 -4.49 -1.63 4.74
N ALA A 58 -3.31 -1.34 5.27
CA ALA A 58 -2.53 -0.16 4.84
C ALA A 58 -2.17 -0.23 3.35
N PHE A 59 -1.83 -1.42 2.83
CA PHE A 59 -1.57 -1.65 1.43
C PHE A 59 -2.81 -1.39 0.54
N PHE A 60 -3.98 -1.92 0.91
CA PHE A 60 -5.21 -1.67 0.16
C PHE A 60 -5.64 -0.21 0.21
N VAL A 61 -5.40 0.49 1.31
CA VAL A 61 -5.62 1.94 1.39
C VAL A 61 -4.71 2.68 0.41
N VAL A 62 -3.43 2.31 0.29
CA VAL A 62 -2.51 2.90 -0.71
C VAL A 62 -3.04 2.68 -2.13
N LEU A 63 -3.46 1.46 -2.48
CA LEU A 63 -4.03 1.17 -3.80
C LEU A 63 -5.28 2.00 -4.09
N TYR A 64 -6.20 2.09 -3.13
CA TYR A 64 -7.42 2.90 -3.25
C TYR A 64 -7.11 4.39 -3.46
N GLN A 65 -6.21 4.95 -2.67
CA GLN A 65 -5.83 6.37 -2.81
C GLN A 65 -5.11 6.62 -4.14
N THR A 66 -4.25 5.71 -4.59
CA THR A 66 -3.59 5.82 -5.90
C THR A 66 -4.61 5.76 -7.03
N PHE A 67 -5.61 4.88 -6.94
CA PHE A 67 -6.71 4.82 -7.90
C PHE A 67 -7.49 6.15 -7.95
N LYS A 68 -7.77 6.78 -6.79
CA LYS A 68 -8.42 8.10 -6.71
C LYS A 68 -7.56 9.19 -7.34
N VAL A 69 -6.26 9.24 -7.04
CA VAL A 69 -5.34 10.23 -7.64
C VAL A 69 -5.37 10.13 -9.16
N LEU A 70 -5.32 8.91 -9.72
CA LEU A 70 -5.46 8.73 -11.17
C LEU A 70 -6.82 9.21 -11.71
N GLY A 71 -7.88 9.05 -10.92
CA GLY A 71 -9.20 9.59 -11.23
C GLY A 71 -9.21 11.13 -11.34
N TYR A 72 -8.55 11.81 -10.42
CA TYR A 72 -8.38 13.27 -10.45
C TYR A 72 -7.51 13.73 -11.62
N VAL A 73 -6.42 13.00 -11.93
CA VAL A 73 -5.58 13.26 -13.11
C VAL A 73 -6.42 13.19 -14.40
N ARG A 74 -7.33 12.22 -14.50
CA ARG A 74 -8.22 12.07 -15.66
C ARG A 74 -9.22 13.22 -15.81
N GLN A 75 -9.58 13.88 -14.70
CA GLN A 75 -10.51 15.00 -14.65
C GLN A 75 -9.81 16.37 -14.73
N ASP A 76 -8.50 16.40 -15.01
CA ASP A 76 -7.66 17.61 -15.01
C ASP A 76 -7.65 18.37 -13.67
N LYS A 77 -7.96 17.67 -12.55
CA LYS A 77 -7.99 18.18 -11.17
C LYS A 77 -6.73 17.81 -10.38
N VAL A 78 -5.58 17.79 -11.04
CA VAL A 78 -4.30 17.42 -10.39
C VAL A 78 -3.93 18.41 -9.28
N PHE A 79 -4.16 19.70 -9.52
CA PHE A 79 -3.88 20.78 -8.57
C PHE A 79 -5.09 21.02 -7.66
N SER A 80 -5.39 20.06 -6.80
CA SER A 80 -6.49 20.13 -5.85
C SER A 80 -6.08 19.60 -4.47
N GLN A 81 -6.73 20.11 -3.42
CA GLN A 81 -6.50 19.68 -2.04
C GLN A 81 -6.81 18.20 -1.82
N GLU A 82 -7.69 17.63 -2.63
CA GLU A 82 -8.04 16.21 -2.60
C GLU A 82 -6.86 15.33 -2.98
N VAL A 83 -6.09 15.74 -4.01
CA VAL A 83 -4.87 15.01 -4.43
C VAL A 83 -3.79 15.14 -3.37
N VAL A 84 -3.59 16.31 -2.78
CA VAL A 84 -2.63 16.51 -1.68
C VAL A 84 -2.96 15.60 -0.50
N ARG A 85 -4.24 15.54 -0.08
CA ARG A 85 -4.68 14.65 1.01
C ARG A 85 -4.49 13.17 0.67
N ALA A 86 -4.77 12.78 -0.57
CA ALA A 86 -4.57 11.40 -1.00
C ALA A 86 -3.08 11.00 -0.95
N LEU A 87 -2.18 11.86 -1.41
CA LEU A 87 -0.72 11.64 -1.33
C LEU A 87 -0.23 11.57 0.11
N ARG A 88 -0.73 12.43 1.00
CA ARG A 88 -0.44 12.38 2.44
C ARG A 88 -0.87 11.03 3.04
N THR A 89 -2.05 10.55 2.69
CA THR A 89 -2.52 9.24 3.15
C THR A 89 -1.64 8.11 2.62
N ILE A 90 -1.25 8.13 1.34
CA ILE A 90 -0.33 7.15 0.74
C ILE A 90 1.00 7.14 1.52
N LYS A 91 1.59 8.30 1.77
CA LYS A 91 2.83 8.43 2.55
C LYS A 91 2.70 7.80 3.94
N VAL A 92 1.66 8.15 4.70
CA VAL A 92 1.45 7.63 6.06
C VAL A 92 1.24 6.11 6.05
N CYS A 93 0.43 5.59 5.13
CA CYS A 93 0.23 4.15 5.00
C CYS A 93 1.51 3.42 4.58
N ALA A 94 2.32 3.99 3.68
CA ALA A 94 3.60 3.39 3.31
C ALA A 94 4.59 3.33 4.50
N ILE A 95 4.63 4.37 5.33
CA ILE A 95 5.41 4.37 6.58
C ILE A 95 4.87 3.32 7.56
N ALA A 96 3.55 3.19 7.68
CA ALA A 96 2.93 2.16 8.52
C ALA A 96 3.29 0.75 8.04
N ILE A 97 3.32 0.48 6.73
CA ILE A 97 3.77 -0.79 6.16
C ILE A 97 5.20 -1.10 6.59
N ILE A 98 6.12 -0.12 6.53
CA ILE A 98 7.51 -0.30 6.99
C ILE A 98 7.53 -0.73 8.47
N GLY A 99 6.73 -0.10 9.33
CA GLY A 99 6.60 -0.46 10.74
C GLY A 99 6.07 -1.86 10.94
N PHE A 100 5.04 -2.26 10.20
CA PHE A 100 4.49 -3.62 10.25
C PHE A 100 5.51 -4.66 9.76
N VAL A 101 6.22 -4.39 8.68
CA VAL A 101 7.25 -5.33 8.19
C VAL A 101 8.38 -5.45 9.20
N ALA A 102 8.85 -4.36 9.80
CA ALA A 102 9.88 -4.43 10.84
C ALA A 102 9.43 -5.28 12.04
N GLY A 103 8.17 -5.17 12.47
CA GLY A 103 7.60 -6.02 13.51
C GLY A 103 7.55 -7.51 13.11
N ALA A 104 7.15 -7.80 11.87
CA ALA A 104 7.15 -9.16 11.33
C ALA A 104 8.56 -9.75 11.25
N GLU A 105 9.56 -8.98 10.84
CA GLU A 105 10.96 -9.38 10.78
C GLU A 105 11.52 -9.75 12.16
N ILE A 106 11.19 -8.97 13.19
CA ILE A 106 11.57 -9.29 14.57
C ILE A 106 10.95 -10.63 14.97
N PHE A 107 9.67 -10.85 14.68
CA PHE A 107 8.98 -12.08 15.00
C PHE A 107 9.60 -13.29 14.28
N ILE A 108 9.84 -13.20 12.97
CA ILE A 108 10.47 -14.24 12.15
C ILE A 108 11.88 -14.55 12.68
N THR A 109 12.62 -13.51 13.08
CA THR A 109 13.99 -13.66 13.57
C THR A 109 14.06 -14.36 14.92
N LEU A 110 13.07 -14.15 15.78
CA LEU A 110 12.98 -14.79 17.08
C LEU A 110 12.36 -16.19 17.02
N SER A 111 11.59 -16.52 16.00
CA SER A 111 11.02 -17.85 15.81
C SER A 111 12.04 -18.78 15.13
N ASN A 112 12.11 -20.03 15.59
CA ASN A 112 12.96 -21.06 15.01
C ASN A 112 12.28 -21.71 13.78
N SER A 113 11.92 -20.90 12.76
CA SER A 113 11.33 -21.42 11.54
C SER A 113 12.40 -21.81 10.52
N ASP A 114 12.20 -22.93 9.83
CA ASP A 114 13.13 -23.45 8.81
C ASP A 114 13.26 -22.53 7.58
N ASP A 115 12.23 -21.72 7.29
CA ASP A 115 12.20 -20.76 6.15
C ASP A 115 12.42 -19.29 6.55
N ARG A 116 13.33 -19.06 7.49
CA ARG A 116 13.68 -17.73 7.98
C ARG A 116 14.25 -16.82 6.91
N SER A 117 15.08 -17.37 6.02
CA SER A 117 15.75 -16.58 4.98
C SER A 117 14.79 -16.04 3.92
N GLY A 118 13.77 -16.82 3.54
CA GLY A 118 12.74 -16.39 2.59
C GLY A 118 11.89 -15.26 3.14
N GLY A 119 11.45 -15.37 4.41
CA GLY A 119 10.69 -14.32 5.09
C GLY A 119 11.44 -13.00 5.17
N VAL A 120 12.70 -13.02 5.64
CA VAL A 120 13.56 -11.83 5.73
C VAL A 120 13.79 -11.19 4.36
N PHE A 121 14.08 -11.99 3.33
CA PHE A 121 14.26 -11.47 1.97
C PHE A 121 13.00 -10.74 1.46
N MET A 122 11.82 -11.34 1.68
CA MET A 122 10.55 -10.74 1.29
C MET A 122 10.28 -9.43 2.04
N GLY A 123 10.55 -9.39 3.34
CA GLY A 123 10.41 -8.19 4.15
C GLY A 123 11.31 -7.04 3.68
N VAL A 124 12.55 -7.34 3.31
CA VAL A 124 13.47 -6.34 2.73
C VAL A 124 12.92 -5.77 1.42
N LEU A 125 12.38 -6.62 0.53
CA LEU A 125 11.78 -6.16 -0.73
C LEU A 125 10.55 -5.27 -0.50
N ILE A 126 9.66 -5.68 0.40
CA ILE A 126 8.46 -4.89 0.75
C ILE A 126 8.87 -3.54 1.37
N THR A 127 9.83 -3.54 2.29
CA THR A 127 10.35 -2.32 2.92
C THR A 127 10.96 -1.39 1.89
N PHE A 128 11.76 -1.90 0.97
CA PHE A 128 12.34 -1.10 -0.11
C PHE A 128 11.26 -0.45 -0.98
N GLY A 129 10.26 -1.22 -1.41
CA GLY A 129 9.13 -0.69 -2.17
C GLY A 129 8.34 0.37 -1.40
N ALA A 130 8.08 0.15 -0.11
CA ALA A 130 7.36 1.08 0.76
C ALA A 130 8.14 2.39 0.96
N VAL A 131 9.47 2.33 1.12
CA VAL A 131 10.35 3.52 1.21
C VAL A 131 10.29 4.35 -0.07
N VAL A 132 10.37 3.70 -1.24
CA VAL A 132 10.25 4.39 -2.53
C VAL A 132 8.90 5.08 -2.67
N ILE A 133 7.80 4.38 -2.34
CA ILE A 133 6.44 4.95 -2.39
C ILE A 133 6.28 6.11 -1.41
N ALA A 134 6.74 5.96 -0.16
CA ALA A 134 6.65 7.00 0.86
C ALA A 134 7.41 8.27 0.45
N THR A 135 8.62 8.10 -0.11
CA THR A 135 9.46 9.20 -0.57
C THR A 135 8.85 9.92 -1.77
N ALA A 136 8.38 9.16 -2.77
CA ALA A 136 7.70 9.73 -3.93
C ALA A 136 6.41 10.47 -3.53
N ALA A 137 5.58 9.88 -2.67
CA ALA A 137 4.37 10.52 -2.17
C ALA A 137 4.67 11.81 -1.40
N ALA A 138 5.71 11.83 -0.55
CA ALA A 138 6.14 13.01 0.18
C ALA A 138 6.63 14.13 -0.75
N MET A 139 7.37 13.78 -1.79
CA MET A 139 7.84 14.75 -2.79
C MET A 139 6.69 15.37 -3.57
N PHE A 140 5.78 14.53 -4.10
CA PHE A 140 4.63 15.02 -4.85
C PHE A 140 3.64 15.80 -3.97
N GLU A 141 3.43 15.40 -2.70
CA GLU A 141 2.63 16.15 -1.73
C GLU A 141 3.13 17.60 -1.63
N ARG A 142 4.43 17.80 -1.39
CA ARG A 142 5.02 19.14 -1.25
C ARG A 142 4.90 19.98 -2.52
N ILE A 143 5.18 19.39 -3.68
CA ILE A 143 5.09 20.09 -4.96
C ILE A 143 3.66 20.56 -5.21
N LEU A 144 2.68 19.69 -5.00
CA LEU A 144 1.27 20.01 -5.24
C LEU A 144 0.71 20.95 -4.18
N GLU A 145 1.12 20.84 -2.92
CA GLU A 145 0.72 21.76 -1.85
C GLU A 145 1.12 23.20 -2.19
N ASN A 146 2.36 23.41 -2.63
CA ASN A 146 2.84 24.71 -3.09
C ASN A 146 2.07 25.22 -4.32
N ALA A 147 1.82 24.35 -5.29
CA ALA A 147 1.09 24.72 -6.51
C ALA A 147 -0.38 25.11 -6.22
N VAL A 148 -1.02 24.40 -5.29
CA VAL A 148 -2.40 24.72 -4.86
C VAL A 148 -2.44 26.04 -4.08
N ALA A 149 -1.45 26.33 -3.24
CA ALA A 149 -1.34 27.60 -2.52
C ALA A 149 -1.23 28.78 -3.49
N VAL A 150 -0.31 28.73 -4.45
CA VAL A 150 -0.13 29.76 -5.47
C VAL A 150 -1.40 29.98 -6.30
N LYS A 151 -2.10 28.89 -6.65
CA LYS A 151 -3.36 28.98 -7.37
C LYS A 151 -4.43 29.71 -6.55
N SER A 152 -4.55 29.40 -5.25
CA SER A 152 -5.54 30.06 -4.38
C SER A 152 -5.26 31.53 -4.17
N GLU A 153 -3.99 31.94 -4.12
CA GLU A 153 -3.60 33.36 -4.03
C GLU A 153 -3.95 34.13 -5.31
N ASN A 154 -3.73 33.53 -6.48
CA ASN A 154 -4.11 34.14 -7.76
C ASN A 154 -5.63 34.29 -7.91
N ASP A 155 -6.42 33.31 -7.45
CA ASP A 155 -7.89 33.37 -7.52
C ASP A 155 -8.48 34.44 -6.58
N LEU A 156 -7.72 34.93 -5.58
CA LEU A 156 -8.11 36.01 -4.65
C LEU A 156 -7.71 37.41 -5.15
N THR A 157 -6.87 37.50 -6.19
CA THR A 157 -6.33 38.78 -6.69
C THR A 157 -7.09 39.30 -7.94
N VAL A 158 -8.13 38.63 -8.37
CA VAL A 158 -9.07 39.03 -9.44
C VAL A 158 -10.39 39.36 -8.83
#